data_a93c78d6ef944aafa7ede0b08b2b1bfa
#
_entry.id   a93c78d6ef944aafa7ede0b08b2b1bfa
#
_cell.length_a   1.000
_cell.length_b   1.000
_cell.length_c   1.000
_cell.angle_alpha   90.00
_cell.angle_beta   90.00
_cell.angle_gamma   90.00
#
_symmetry.space_group_name_H-M   'P 1'
#
loop_
_entity.id
_entity.type
_entity.pdbx_description
1 polymer ?
#
loop_
_entity_poly.entity_id
_entity_poly.type
_entity_poly.pdbx_seq_one_letter_code
_entity_poly.pdbx_strand_id
1 'polypeptide(L)'
;MQRVIIVYNPRSSKQALIQDEVIKPMRAIKGYQVGKYEVKQMPVEENAKNLTKILMDGDLILVAGGDGTATVGLNAAMMTKAKVTLGVLGYGNFNDMANMLGEHKCEDLLVDFQRGSIRQLYPLEARINGEFFRYAACYFSIGMFAESTEEFNVKDTRNSLKKGKKRLAYSIKKLMRWYFSSRKRNFLPPDIQLNDTPINNMRIAKNGRKNITRGRRTTDVLFVNSDTVAKMMKGGNYWQRKDEYLVSHGKLKNVFRLGVFMMKSILFHLPGKVMSKETKIDFSTPSEIEIQAEGEYKRVQLTELVVKKSDKAINVITKS
;
A
#
# COMPACT_ATOMS: atom_id res chain seq x y z
N MET A 1 -8.67 31.68 8.64
CA MET A 1 -8.25 30.66 9.61
C MET A 1 -8.10 29.34 8.86
N GLN A 2 -6.95 28.68 8.93
CA GLN A 2 -6.69 27.41 8.23
C GLN A 2 -7.46 26.27 8.90
N ARG A 3 -8.25 25.53 8.13
CA ARG A 3 -8.96 24.36 8.67
C ARG A 3 -8.12 23.09 8.55
N VAL A 4 -8.07 22.32 9.64
CA VAL A 4 -7.33 21.04 9.73
C VAL A 4 -8.28 19.94 10.18
N ILE A 5 -8.36 18.86 9.43
CA ILE A 5 -9.14 17.68 9.77
C ILE A 5 -8.19 16.56 10.19
N ILE A 6 -8.12 16.28 11.49
CA ILE A 6 -7.29 15.20 12.03
C ILE A 6 -8.02 13.86 11.82
N VAL A 7 -7.42 12.98 11.02
CA VAL A 7 -7.93 11.63 10.74
C VAL A 7 -7.14 10.63 11.57
N TYR A 8 -7.80 9.90 12.46
CA TYR A 8 -7.14 8.93 13.33
C TYR A 8 -8.04 7.73 13.65
N ASN A 9 -7.42 6.62 14.07
CA ASN A 9 -8.15 5.44 14.50
C ASN A 9 -8.19 5.39 16.05
N PRO A 10 -9.36 5.56 16.69
CA PRO A 10 -9.49 5.55 18.15
C PRO A 10 -9.17 4.20 18.79
N ARG A 11 -9.10 3.13 18.00
CA ARG A 11 -8.73 1.77 18.45
C ARG A 11 -7.25 1.45 18.24
N SER A 12 -6.46 2.44 17.78
CA SER A 12 -5.02 2.28 17.66
C SER A 12 -4.39 2.01 19.02
N SER A 13 -3.44 1.09 19.09
CA SER A 13 -2.64 0.87 20.31
C SER A 13 -1.79 2.09 20.71
N LYS A 14 -1.71 3.11 19.83
CA LYS A 14 -1.03 4.38 20.06
C LYS A 14 -1.99 5.54 20.21
N GLN A 15 -3.27 5.28 20.51
CA GLN A 15 -4.28 6.35 20.65
C GLN A 15 -3.88 7.44 21.67
N ALA A 16 -3.39 7.03 22.85
CA ALA A 16 -2.96 7.98 23.88
C ALA A 16 -1.86 8.91 23.36
N LEU A 17 -0.88 8.35 22.66
CA LEU A 17 0.23 9.09 22.03
C LEU A 17 -0.30 10.09 20.97
N ILE A 18 -1.25 9.66 20.13
CA ILE A 18 -1.88 10.54 19.14
C ILE A 18 -2.65 11.68 19.81
N GLN A 19 -3.32 11.42 20.94
CA GLN A 19 -4.00 12.47 21.71
C GLN A 19 -2.99 13.50 22.25
N ASP A 20 -1.87 13.04 22.80
CA ASP A 20 -0.90 13.92 23.46
C ASP A 20 0.00 14.65 22.47
N GLU A 21 0.46 13.99 21.41
CA GLU A 21 1.43 14.55 20.46
C GLU A 21 0.80 15.26 19.25
N VAL A 22 -0.49 14.99 18.96
CA VAL A 22 -1.15 15.57 17.77
C VAL A 22 -2.39 16.38 18.16
N ILE A 23 -3.38 15.73 18.80
CA ILE A 23 -4.70 16.34 18.95
C ILE A 23 -4.68 17.52 19.94
N LYS A 24 -4.03 17.34 21.10
CA LYS A 24 -3.91 18.42 22.10
C LYS A 24 -3.07 19.59 21.58
N PRO A 25 -1.85 19.38 21.05
CA PRO A 25 -1.05 20.46 20.49
C PRO A 25 -1.77 21.22 19.38
N MET A 26 -2.37 20.50 18.40
CA MET A 26 -3.08 21.13 17.29
C MET A 26 -4.22 22.05 17.74
N ARG A 27 -4.95 21.69 18.80
CA ARG A 27 -6.02 22.53 19.38
C ARG A 27 -5.52 23.78 20.09
N ALA A 28 -4.28 23.74 20.58
CA ALA A 28 -3.67 24.87 21.29
C ALA A 28 -3.05 25.91 20.33
N ILE A 29 -2.79 25.54 19.06
CA ILE A 29 -2.16 26.43 18.09
C ILE A 29 -3.18 27.45 17.56
N LYS A 30 -2.90 28.71 17.76
CA LYS A 30 -3.72 29.80 17.21
C LYS A 30 -3.66 29.81 15.68
N GLY A 31 -4.75 30.22 15.05
CA GLY A 31 -4.84 30.33 13.59
C GLY A 31 -5.37 29.08 12.88
N TYR A 32 -5.56 27.97 13.60
CA TYR A 32 -6.13 26.74 13.05
C TYR A 32 -7.51 26.44 13.61
N GLN A 33 -8.42 26.03 12.73
CA GLN A 33 -9.71 25.43 13.10
C GLN A 33 -9.60 23.92 13.00
N VAL A 34 -9.60 23.22 14.14
CA VAL A 34 -9.33 21.78 14.20
C VAL A 34 -10.62 20.97 14.28
N GLY A 35 -10.90 20.22 13.21
CA GLY A 35 -11.89 19.15 13.17
C GLY A 35 -11.26 17.78 13.40
N LYS A 36 -12.09 16.78 13.68
CA LYS A 36 -11.66 15.37 13.85
C LYS A 36 -12.51 14.44 13.01
N TYR A 37 -11.87 13.43 12.44
CA TYR A 37 -12.52 12.28 11.82
C TYR A 37 -11.98 10.99 12.44
N GLU A 38 -12.85 10.23 13.09
CA GLU A 38 -12.54 8.94 13.69
C GLU A 38 -12.81 7.83 12.69
N VAL A 39 -11.77 7.08 12.33
CA VAL A 39 -11.89 5.92 11.44
C VAL A 39 -12.72 4.85 12.13
N LYS A 40 -13.86 4.51 11.51
CA LYS A 40 -14.81 3.53 12.01
C LYS A 40 -14.43 2.10 11.58
N GLN A 41 -15.08 1.11 12.22
CA GLN A 41 -14.91 -0.31 11.87
C GLN A 41 -15.74 -0.67 10.63
N MET A 42 -15.32 -0.14 9.50
CA MET A 42 -15.93 -0.35 8.19
C MET A 42 -14.83 -0.33 7.12
N PRO A 43 -15.10 -0.76 5.89
CA PRO A 43 -14.14 -0.72 4.79
C PRO A 43 -13.50 0.66 4.62
N VAL A 44 -12.26 0.67 4.12
CA VAL A 44 -11.50 1.90 3.84
C VAL A 44 -12.30 2.82 2.91
N GLU A 45 -12.93 2.25 1.90
CA GLU A 45 -13.71 2.96 0.89
C GLU A 45 -14.90 3.73 1.52
N GLU A 46 -15.58 3.12 2.48
CA GLU A 46 -16.70 3.74 3.18
C GLU A 46 -16.22 4.85 4.13
N ASN A 47 -15.13 4.61 4.87
CA ASN A 47 -14.50 5.65 5.68
C ASN A 47 -14.07 6.84 4.81
N ALA A 48 -13.44 6.59 3.67
CA ALA A 48 -13.04 7.64 2.73
C ALA A 48 -14.24 8.43 2.21
N LYS A 49 -15.31 7.77 1.75
CA LYS A 49 -16.56 8.42 1.34
C LYS A 49 -17.19 9.28 2.43
N ASN A 50 -17.15 8.81 3.68
CA ASN A 50 -17.70 9.60 4.79
C ASN A 50 -16.82 10.81 5.10
N LEU A 51 -15.51 10.67 5.02
CA LEU A 51 -14.58 11.78 5.20
C LEU A 51 -14.76 12.85 4.11
N THR A 52 -14.98 12.47 2.83
CA THR A 52 -15.21 13.45 1.76
C THR A 52 -16.39 14.37 2.00
N LYS A 53 -17.42 13.94 2.75
CA LYS A 53 -18.64 14.74 3.02
C LYS A 53 -18.36 15.96 3.90
N ILE A 54 -17.25 15.97 4.63
CA ILE A 54 -16.90 17.06 5.55
C ILE A 54 -15.74 17.91 5.05
N LEU A 55 -15.09 17.53 3.94
CA LEU A 55 -13.95 18.24 3.36
C LEU A 55 -14.39 19.47 2.57
N MET A 56 -13.63 20.55 2.69
CA MET A 56 -13.82 21.82 1.97
C MET A 56 -12.51 22.24 1.29
N ASP A 57 -12.63 23.18 0.35
CA ASP A 57 -11.44 23.75 -0.30
C ASP A 57 -10.49 24.40 0.72
N GLY A 58 -9.21 24.11 0.55
CA GLY A 58 -8.15 24.59 1.42
C GLY A 58 -7.92 23.75 2.68
N ASP A 59 -8.70 22.69 2.94
CA ASP A 59 -8.48 21.85 4.11
C ASP A 59 -7.11 21.16 4.10
N LEU A 60 -6.48 21.12 5.28
CA LEU A 60 -5.39 20.21 5.57
C LEU A 60 -5.96 18.93 6.20
N ILE A 61 -5.84 17.82 5.51
CA ILE A 61 -6.11 16.48 6.06
C ILE A 61 -4.84 16.03 6.77
N LEU A 62 -4.87 15.99 8.10
CA LEU A 62 -3.75 15.53 8.92
C LEU A 62 -4.01 14.12 9.41
N VAL A 63 -3.42 13.14 8.74
CA VAL A 63 -3.53 11.73 9.16
C VAL A 63 -2.58 11.45 10.32
N ALA A 64 -3.10 10.96 11.43
CA ALA A 64 -2.32 10.46 12.57
C ALA A 64 -2.62 8.97 12.78
N GLY A 65 -1.81 8.09 12.18
CA GLY A 65 -2.09 6.66 12.23
C GLY A 65 -1.09 5.78 11.51
N GLY A 66 -1.45 4.52 11.29
CA GLY A 66 -0.71 3.60 10.43
C GLY A 66 -1.21 3.63 8.99
N ASP A 67 -0.68 2.71 8.17
CA ASP A 67 -0.93 2.65 6.73
C ASP A 67 -2.42 2.59 6.38
N GLY A 68 -3.24 1.79 7.10
CA GLY A 68 -4.69 1.74 6.86
C GLY A 68 -5.39 3.09 7.10
N THR A 69 -4.98 3.86 8.13
CA THR A 69 -5.52 5.21 8.36
C THR A 69 -5.05 6.18 7.27
N ALA A 70 -3.79 6.06 6.84
CA ALA A 70 -3.23 6.85 5.75
C ALA A 70 -3.97 6.59 4.43
N THR A 71 -4.32 5.34 4.17
CA THR A 71 -5.12 4.94 3.01
C THR A 71 -6.52 5.57 3.01
N VAL A 72 -7.17 5.71 4.18
CA VAL A 72 -8.45 6.44 4.30
C VAL A 72 -8.27 7.90 3.91
N GLY A 73 -7.25 8.58 4.46
CA GLY A 73 -6.94 9.99 4.14
C GLY A 73 -6.63 10.20 2.66
N LEU A 74 -5.78 9.34 2.08
CA LEU A 74 -5.43 9.35 0.66
C LEU A 74 -6.69 9.22 -0.23
N ASN A 75 -7.49 8.18 0.02
CA ASN A 75 -8.66 7.91 -0.81
C ASN A 75 -9.70 9.02 -0.69
N ALA A 76 -9.90 9.60 0.50
CA ALA A 76 -10.77 10.75 0.67
C ALA A 76 -10.26 11.98 -0.11
N ALA A 77 -8.95 12.27 -0.04
CA ALA A 77 -8.34 13.37 -0.79
C ALA A 77 -8.45 13.19 -2.32
N MET A 78 -8.34 11.94 -2.80
CA MET A 78 -8.50 11.61 -4.22
C MET A 78 -9.95 11.68 -4.69
N MET A 79 -10.91 11.28 -3.84
CA MET A 79 -12.33 11.19 -4.19
C MET A 79 -13.07 12.52 -4.03
N THR A 80 -12.60 13.43 -3.18
CA THR A 80 -13.24 14.73 -2.99
C THR A 80 -13.08 15.63 -4.22
N LYS A 81 -14.04 16.54 -4.42
CA LYS A 81 -13.92 17.65 -5.38
C LYS A 81 -13.16 18.83 -4.79
N ALA A 82 -13.07 18.91 -3.45
CA ALA A 82 -12.36 19.97 -2.74
C ALA A 82 -10.85 19.90 -2.99
N LYS A 83 -10.22 21.07 -3.09
CA LYS A 83 -8.75 21.19 -3.17
C LYS A 83 -8.17 21.07 -1.77
N VAL A 84 -7.63 19.92 -1.43
CA VAL A 84 -7.09 19.63 -0.10
C VAL A 84 -5.61 19.32 -0.16
N THR A 85 -4.92 19.46 0.98
CA THR A 85 -3.53 19.03 1.18
C THR A 85 -3.51 17.89 2.19
N LEU A 86 -2.70 16.86 1.96
CA LEU A 86 -2.56 15.70 2.83
C LEU A 86 -1.22 15.74 3.57
N GLY A 87 -1.25 15.68 4.89
CA GLY A 87 -0.11 15.45 5.75
C GLY A 87 -0.25 14.11 6.47
N VAL A 88 0.85 13.36 6.63
CA VAL A 88 0.83 12.02 7.24
C VAL A 88 1.84 11.91 8.36
N LEU A 89 1.35 11.55 9.54
CA LEU A 89 2.12 11.26 10.74
C LEU A 89 2.07 9.77 11.05
N GLY A 90 3.22 9.12 11.11
CA GLY A 90 3.36 7.67 11.20
C GLY A 90 3.24 7.11 12.62
N TYR A 91 2.05 6.68 13.01
CA TYR A 91 1.80 6.01 14.30
C TYR A 91 1.51 4.50 14.16
N GLY A 92 1.74 3.92 12.99
CA GLY A 92 1.61 2.48 12.74
C GLY A 92 2.89 1.68 12.96
N ASN A 93 2.91 0.45 12.45
CA ASN A 93 4.07 -0.43 12.49
C ASN A 93 5.01 -0.22 11.30
N PHE A 94 4.49 -0.06 10.09
CA PHE A 94 5.27 0.12 8.87
C PHE A 94 5.35 1.60 8.48
N ASN A 95 4.23 2.32 8.43
CA ASN A 95 4.14 3.74 8.09
C ASN A 95 4.80 4.04 6.74
N ASP A 96 4.56 3.19 5.73
CA ASP A 96 5.25 3.29 4.44
C ASP A 96 4.99 4.65 3.79
N MET A 97 3.75 5.17 3.84
CA MET A 97 3.41 6.48 3.30
C MET A 97 4.09 7.62 4.07
N ALA A 98 4.12 7.56 5.41
CA ALA A 98 4.82 8.58 6.19
C ALA A 98 6.33 8.59 5.92
N ASN A 99 6.94 7.39 5.79
CA ASN A 99 8.36 7.28 5.42
C ASN A 99 8.64 7.84 4.03
N MET A 100 7.80 7.54 3.04
CA MET A 100 7.91 8.07 1.69
C MET A 100 7.87 9.60 1.64
N LEU A 101 7.05 10.22 2.50
CA LEU A 101 6.91 11.68 2.61
C LEU A 101 7.96 12.34 3.53
N GLY A 102 8.76 11.55 4.27
CA GLY A 102 9.91 12.02 5.03
C GLY A 102 9.74 12.06 6.54
N GLU A 103 8.92 11.19 7.13
CA GLU A 103 8.65 11.09 8.58
C GLU A 103 8.70 12.42 9.37
N HIS A 104 7.53 12.93 9.74
CA HIS A 104 7.40 14.18 10.49
C HIS A 104 6.95 13.92 11.93
N LYS A 105 7.33 14.83 12.83
CA LYS A 105 6.55 15.14 14.03
C LYS A 105 5.45 16.15 13.67
N CYS A 106 4.44 16.29 14.51
CA CYS A 106 3.30 17.17 14.24
C CYS A 106 3.72 18.64 14.01
N GLU A 107 4.60 19.14 14.84
CA GLU A 107 5.12 20.52 14.76
C GLU A 107 5.92 20.75 13.47
N ASP A 108 6.84 19.83 13.14
CA ASP A 108 7.67 19.90 11.92
C ASP A 108 6.80 19.90 10.66
N LEU A 109 5.77 19.05 10.63
CA LEU A 109 4.83 18.98 9.50
C LEU A 109 4.10 20.31 9.28
N LEU A 110 3.68 20.97 10.35
CA LEU A 110 3.03 22.29 10.24
C LEU A 110 3.99 23.37 9.76
N VAL A 111 5.25 23.33 10.21
CA VAL A 111 6.30 24.24 9.72
C VAL A 111 6.53 24.03 8.23
N ASP A 112 6.64 22.77 7.79
CA ASP A 112 6.82 22.45 6.38
C ASP A 112 5.59 22.86 5.54
N PHE A 113 4.38 22.68 6.07
CA PHE A 113 3.15 23.16 5.44
C PHE A 113 3.16 24.69 5.27
N GLN A 114 3.50 25.44 6.32
CA GLN A 114 3.58 26.90 6.28
C GLN A 114 4.66 27.43 5.33
N ARG A 115 5.76 26.69 5.19
CA ARG A 115 6.85 27.00 4.23
C ARG A 115 6.51 26.64 2.79
N GLY A 116 5.38 25.97 2.56
CA GLY A 116 4.99 25.52 1.23
C GLY A 116 5.78 24.30 0.73
N SER A 117 6.31 23.46 1.65
CA SER A 117 6.96 22.17 1.29
C SER A 117 5.92 21.18 0.82
N ILE A 118 5.25 21.51 -0.29
CA ILE A 118 4.15 20.74 -0.87
C ILE A 118 4.58 20.17 -2.21
N ARG A 119 4.30 18.88 -2.41
CA ARG A 119 4.55 18.20 -3.69
C ARG A 119 3.30 17.48 -4.18
N GLN A 120 3.26 17.17 -5.46
CA GLN A 120 2.19 16.39 -6.05
C GLN A 120 2.51 14.90 -5.94
N LEU A 121 1.56 14.15 -5.37
CA LEU A 121 1.55 12.69 -5.34
C LEU A 121 0.59 12.17 -6.41
N TYR A 122 1.08 11.33 -7.30
CA TYR A 122 0.30 10.57 -8.27
C TYR A 122 0.16 9.12 -7.75
N PRO A 123 -0.97 8.73 -7.13
CA PRO A 123 -1.13 7.38 -6.61
C PRO A 123 -1.38 6.36 -7.73
N LEU A 124 -1.24 5.08 -7.41
CA LEU A 124 -1.77 4.00 -8.23
C LEU A 124 -3.30 3.97 -8.10
N GLU A 125 -3.99 3.77 -9.19
CA GLU A 125 -5.43 3.49 -9.26
C GLU A 125 -5.60 2.01 -9.61
N ALA A 126 -6.32 1.27 -8.78
CA ALA A 126 -6.65 -0.13 -9.03
C ALA A 126 -8.13 -0.28 -9.35
N ARG A 127 -8.43 -1.07 -10.39
CA ARG A 127 -9.77 -1.49 -10.78
C ARG A 127 -9.86 -3.01 -10.79
N ILE A 128 -10.94 -3.55 -10.29
CA ILE A 128 -11.23 -4.97 -10.20
C ILE A 128 -12.48 -5.25 -11.00
N ASN A 129 -12.38 -6.14 -12.00
CA ASN A 129 -13.50 -6.52 -12.87
C ASN A 129 -14.22 -5.29 -13.48
N GLY A 130 -13.44 -4.28 -13.90
CA GLY A 130 -13.92 -3.03 -14.47
C GLY A 130 -14.34 -1.95 -13.45
N GLU A 131 -14.57 -2.30 -12.19
CA GLU A 131 -14.98 -1.36 -11.16
C GLU A 131 -13.80 -0.74 -10.41
N PHE A 132 -13.91 0.55 -10.06
CA PHE A 132 -12.92 1.21 -9.22
C PHE A 132 -12.85 0.51 -7.86
N PHE A 133 -11.63 0.13 -7.47
CA PHE A 133 -11.37 -0.50 -6.19
C PHE A 133 -10.78 0.52 -5.20
N ARG A 134 -9.56 1.06 -5.48
CA ARG A 134 -8.83 1.88 -4.51
C ARG A 134 -7.66 2.63 -5.13
N TYR A 135 -7.28 3.75 -4.48
CA TYR A 135 -5.98 4.38 -4.68
C TYR A 135 -4.95 3.87 -3.67
N ALA A 136 -3.71 3.70 -4.11
CA ALA A 136 -2.56 3.34 -3.28
C ALA A 136 -1.39 4.30 -3.53
N ALA A 137 -0.82 4.88 -2.47
CA ALA A 137 0.31 5.80 -2.56
C ALA A 137 1.62 5.06 -2.81
N CYS A 138 1.85 3.96 -2.10
CA CYS A 138 3.12 3.26 -2.07
C CYS A 138 3.13 2.01 -2.94
N TYR A 139 2.17 1.10 -2.74
CA TYR A 139 2.15 -0.16 -3.49
C TYR A 139 0.80 -0.87 -3.43
N PHE A 140 0.62 -1.73 -4.42
CA PHE A 140 -0.49 -2.67 -4.54
C PHE A 140 0.06 -4.05 -4.90
N SER A 141 -0.53 -5.13 -4.39
CA SER A 141 -0.09 -6.48 -4.74
C SER A 141 -1.20 -7.50 -4.78
N ILE A 142 -0.96 -8.59 -5.54
CA ILE A 142 -1.79 -9.79 -5.57
C ILE A 142 -0.94 -11.02 -5.32
N GLY A 143 -1.54 -12.06 -4.75
CA GLY A 143 -0.90 -13.34 -4.49
C GLY A 143 -0.15 -13.39 -3.16
N MET A 144 1.03 -14.01 -3.13
CA MET A 144 1.77 -14.35 -1.93
C MET A 144 2.06 -13.16 -1.00
N PHE A 145 2.41 -11.99 -1.54
CA PHE A 145 2.64 -10.80 -0.69
C PHE A 145 1.34 -10.31 -0.05
N ALA A 146 0.24 -10.34 -0.81
CA ALA A 146 -1.06 -9.99 -0.28
C ALA A 146 -1.48 -10.95 0.85
N GLU A 147 -1.36 -12.26 0.64
CA GLU A 147 -1.68 -13.27 1.64
C GLU A 147 -0.78 -13.15 2.89
N SER A 148 0.52 -12.89 2.71
CA SER A 148 1.43 -12.69 3.85
C SER A 148 1.02 -11.53 4.75
N THR A 149 0.34 -10.52 4.22
CA THR A 149 -0.13 -9.36 4.99
C THR A 149 -1.17 -9.74 6.04
N GLU A 150 -2.03 -10.73 5.75
CA GLU A 150 -2.98 -11.27 6.73
C GLU A 150 -2.24 -11.80 7.96
N GLU A 151 -1.20 -12.59 7.75
CA GLU A 151 -0.39 -13.19 8.81
C GLU A 151 0.33 -12.13 9.66
N PHE A 152 0.79 -11.02 9.06
CA PHE A 152 1.36 -9.89 9.78
C PHE A 152 0.32 -9.05 10.51
N ASN A 153 -0.94 -9.11 10.11
CA ASN A 153 -2.04 -8.40 10.75
C ASN A 153 -2.59 -9.10 12.00
N VAL A 154 -2.23 -10.37 12.26
CA VAL A 154 -2.62 -11.07 13.48
C VAL A 154 -2.07 -10.36 14.72
N LYS A 155 -2.91 -10.22 15.75
CA LYS A 155 -2.62 -9.44 16.98
C LYS A 155 -1.28 -9.82 17.63
N ASP A 156 -0.98 -11.13 17.73
CA ASP A 156 0.26 -11.63 18.33
C ASP A 156 1.50 -11.25 17.51
N THR A 157 1.40 -11.28 16.20
CA THR A 157 2.46 -10.84 15.28
C THR A 157 2.69 -9.34 15.41
N ARG A 158 1.63 -8.54 15.43
CA ARG A 158 1.72 -7.08 15.66
C ARG A 158 2.41 -6.75 16.98
N ASN A 159 2.11 -7.46 18.06
CA ASN A 159 2.74 -7.27 19.37
C ASN A 159 4.22 -7.66 19.37
N SER A 160 4.59 -8.72 18.68
CA SER A 160 5.97 -9.17 18.55
C SER A 160 6.82 -8.23 17.69
N LEU A 161 6.25 -7.58 16.70
CA LEU A 161 6.90 -6.57 15.86
C LEU A 161 7.23 -5.26 16.61
N LYS A 162 6.62 -5.00 17.76
CA LYS A 162 6.93 -3.81 18.59
C LYS A 162 8.29 -3.90 19.32
N LYS A 163 8.90 -5.07 19.42
CA LYS A 163 10.10 -5.32 20.24
C LYS A 163 11.44 -5.12 19.50
N GLY A 164 11.65 -3.98 18.80
CA GLY A 164 12.98 -3.48 18.44
C GLY A 164 13.79 -4.29 17.41
N LYS A 165 15.12 -4.42 17.63
CA LYS A 165 16.13 -4.99 16.69
C LYS A 165 15.86 -6.43 16.21
N LYS A 166 14.98 -7.19 16.84
CA LYS A 166 14.60 -8.56 16.45
C LYS A 166 13.47 -8.60 15.38
N ARG A 167 12.97 -7.44 14.92
CA ARG A 167 11.85 -7.35 13.96
C ARG A 167 12.14 -8.11 12.67
N LEU A 168 13.25 -7.84 12.03
CA LEU A 168 13.59 -8.44 10.74
C LEU A 168 13.70 -9.95 10.83
N ALA A 169 14.44 -10.45 11.84
CA ALA A 169 14.58 -11.89 12.05
C ALA A 169 13.26 -12.57 12.36
N TYR A 170 12.41 -11.93 13.16
CA TYR A 170 11.06 -12.44 13.45
C TYR A 170 10.17 -12.46 12.21
N SER A 171 10.19 -11.38 11.42
CA SER A 171 9.42 -11.29 10.17
C SER A 171 9.87 -12.34 9.15
N ILE A 172 11.18 -12.53 8.99
CA ILE A 172 11.74 -13.57 8.11
C ILE A 172 11.33 -14.97 8.61
N LYS A 173 11.49 -15.25 9.90
CA LYS A 173 11.10 -16.55 10.51
C LYS A 173 9.62 -16.82 10.30
N LYS A 174 8.75 -15.80 10.50
CA LYS A 174 7.31 -15.91 10.34
C LYS A 174 6.93 -16.14 8.88
N LEU A 175 7.51 -15.37 7.96
CA LEU A 175 7.34 -15.53 6.52
C LEU A 175 7.77 -16.93 6.05
N MET A 176 8.89 -17.43 6.54
CA MET A 176 9.36 -18.78 6.23
C MET A 176 8.40 -19.85 6.76
N ARG A 177 7.96 -19.72 8.01
CA ARG A 177 6.99 -20.65 8.60
C ARG A 177 5.66 -20.66 7.83
N TRP A 178 5.15 -19.48 7.51
CA TRP A 178 3.97 -19.32 6.69
C TRP A 178 4.17 -19.94 5.30
N TYR A 179 5.27 -19.65 4.61
CA TYR A 179 5.59 -20.22 3.30
C TYR A 179 5.60 -21.76 3.32
N PHE A 180 6.13 -22.38 4.35
CA PHE A 180 6.13 -23.84 4.47
C PHE A 180 4.73 -24.40 4.77
N SER A 181 3.94 -23.72 5.58
CA SER A 181 2.58 -24.18 5.93
C SER A 181 1.59 -24.04 4.75
N SER A 182 1.78 -23.03 3.91
CA SER A 182 0.87 -22.68 2.81
C SER A 182 1.30 -23.23 1.43
N ARG A 183 2.35 -24.05 1.40
CA ARG A 183 3.03 -24.55 0.19
C ARG A 183 2.12 -25.11 -0.93
N LYS A 184 0.87 -25.50 -0.61
CA LYS A 184 -0.09 -26.06 -1.57
C LYS A 184 -1.05 -25.03 -2.18
N ARG A 185 -1.15 -23.79 -1.66
CA ARG A 185 -2.22 -22.83 -2.00
C ARG A 185 -1.75 -21.61 -2.80
N ASN A 186 -0.48 -21.29 -2.85
CA ASN A 186 0.01 -19.94 -3.05
C ASN A 186 0.58 -19.64 -4.43
N PHE A 187 0.05 -20.21 -5.44
CA PHE A 187 0.40 -19.82 -6.79
C PHE A 187 -0.78 -19.15 -7.46
N LEU A 188 -0.52 -18.01 -8.09
CA LEU A 188 -1.50 -17.42 -8.99
C LEU A 188 -1.89 -18.44 -10.07
N PRO A 189 -3.12 -18.38 -10.62
CA PRO A 189 -3.58 -19.29 -11.66
C PRO A 189 -2.57 -19.45 -12.79
N PRO A 190 -2.46 -20.64 -13.36
CA PRO A 190 -1.43 -20.94 -14.38
C PRO A 190 -1.60 -20.15 -15.68
N ASP A 191 -2.80 -19.75 -15.97
CA ASP A 191 -3.27 -19.07 -17.17
C ASP A 191 -3.29 -17.54 -17.06
N ILE A 192 -2.73 -16.98 -15.98
CA ILE A 192 -2.64 -15.54 -15.78
C ILE A 192 -1.85 -14.84 -16.89
N GLN A 193 -2.40 -13.76 -17.42
CA GLN A 193 -1.77 -12.92 -18.43
C GLN A 193 -1.51 -11.52 -17.87
N LEU A 194 -0.41 -10.92 -18.30
CA LEU A 194 -0.05 -9.54 -18.01
C LEU A 194 0.06 -8.80 -19.34
N ASN A 195 -0.85 -7.85 -19.61
CA ASN A 195 -0.96 -7.15 -20.89
C ASN A 195 -0.92 -8.16 -22.07
N ASP A 196 -1.85 -9.10 -22.08
CA ASP A 196 -2.00 -10.16 -23.08
C ASP A 196 -0.80 -11.12 -23.20
N THR A 197 0.20 -10.97 -22.36
CA THR A 197 1.39 -11.84 -22.34
C THR A 197 1.31 -12.84 -21.19
N PRO A 198 1.31 -14.16 -21.46
CA PRO A 198 1.36 -15.17 -20.40
C PRO A 198 2.61 -15.00 -19.53
N ILE A 199 2.41 -14.78 -18.22
CA ILE A 199 3.56 -14.66 -17.31
C ILE A 199 4.10 -16.02 -16.82
N ASN A 200 3.35 -17.09 -17.01
CA ASN A 200 3.80 -18.44 -16.77
C ASN A 200 4.28 -19.10 -18.06
N ASN A 201 5.45 -19.73 -18.05
CA ASN A 201 5.93 -20.50 -19.18
C ASN A 201 5.09 -21.78 -19.32
N MET A 202 4.08 -21.77 -20.18
CA MET A 202 3.34 -22.96 -20.56
C MET A 202 4.01 -23.61 -21.78
N ARG A 203 4.42 -24.90 -21.67
CA ARG A 203 4.77 -25.72 -22.83
C ARG A 203 3.57 -26.57 -23.17
N ILE A 204 3.17 -26.56 -24.43
CA ILE A 204 2.19 -27.50 -24.96
C ILE A 204 2.94 -28.86 -25.09
N ALA A 205 2.48 -29.87 -24.35
CA ALA A 205 2.99 -31.22 -24.53
C ALA A 205 2.57 -31.74 -25.91
N LYS A 206 3.39 -32.64 -26.49
CA LYS A 206 3.13 -33.28 -27.81
C LYS A 206 1.72 -33.86 -27.98
N ASN A 207 0.99 -34.09 -26.90
CA ASN A 207 -0.36 -34.70 -26.90
C ASN A 207 -1.48 -33.66 -26.71
N GLY A 208 -1.24 -32.35 -26.99
CA GLY A 208 -2.27 -31.32 -26.89
C GLY A 208 -2.68 -30.93 -25.45
N ARG A 209 -2.17 -31.61 -24.43
CA ARG A 209 -2.40 -31.25 -23.04
C ARG A 209 -1.47 -30.09 -22.62
N LYS A 210 -2.05 -29.02 -22.13
CA LYS A 210 -1.29 -27.91 -21.55
C LYS A 210 -0.59 -28.39 -20.27
N ASN A 211 0.67 -28.81 -20.37
CA ASN A 211 1.49 -29.12 -19.20
C ASN A 211 2.25 -27.85 -18.78
N ILE A 212 1.96 -27.38 -17.58
CA ILE A 212 2.75 -26.35 -16.93
C ILE A 212 4.12 -26.97 -16.66
N THR A 213 5.16 -26.42 -17.26
CA THR A 213 6.53 -26.88 -16.98
C THR A 213 6.77 -26.78 -15.46
N ARG A 214 7.11 -27.93 -14.86
CA ARG A 214 7.53 -28.07 -13.47
C ARG A 214 8.54 -27.00 -13.11
N GLY A 215 8.12 -25.82 -12.69
CA GLY A 215 9.15 -25.04 -12.12
C GLY A 215 9.02 -23.54 -11.99
N ARG A 216 8.17 -22.84 -12.68
CA ARG A 216 8.14 -21.36 -12.58
C ARG A 216 6.70 -20.86 -12.62
N ARG A 217 5.98 -21.08 -11.54
CA ARG A 217 4.68 -20.43 -11.34
C ARG A 217 4.89 -19.06 -10.75
N THR A 218 4.16 -18.11 -11.26
CA THR A 218 4.07 -16.76 -10.65
C THR A 218 3.39 -16.89 -9.31
N THR A 219 4.01 -16.34 -8.28
CA THR A 219 3.51 -16.37 -6.90
C THR A 219 2.86 -15.06 -6.51
N ASP A 220 3.29 -13.98 -7.14
CA ASP A 220 2.84 -12.63 -6.83
C ASP A 220 3.08 -11.67 -7.99
N VAL A 221 2.28 -10.61 -8.03
CA VAL A 221 2.55 -9.41 -8.81
C VAL A 221 2.45 -8.21 -7.87
N LEU A 222 3.48 -7.37 -7.90
CA LEU A 222 3.63 -6.21 -7.05
C LEU A 222 3.76 -4.96 -7.93
N PHE A 223 2.91 -3.98 -7.69
CA PHE A 223 2.93 -2.65 -8.30
C PHE A 223 3.50 -1.68 -7.29
N VAL A 224 4.58 -1.00 -7.62
CA VAL A 224 5.33 -0.16 -6.68
C VAL A 224 5.42 1.27 -7.20
N ASN A 225 5.09 2.19 -6.32
CA ASN A 225 5.09 3.62 -6.55
C ASN A 225 6.09 4.37 -5.64
N SER A 226 6.47 3.76 -4.54
CA SER A 226 7.35 4.32 -3.51
C SER A 226 8.78 3.76 -3.59
N ASP A 227 9.70 4.45 -2.95
CA ASP A 227 11.09 4.04 -2.81
C ASP A 227 11.30 2.83 -1.89
N THR A 228 10.32 2.56 -1.02
CA THR A 228 10.33 1.37 -0.14
C THR A 228 8.98 0.67 -0.13
N VAL A 229 9.00 -0.63 0.10
CA VAL A 229 7.83 -1.49 0.31
C VAL A 229 7.99 -2.21 1.65
N ALA A 230 7.00 -2.07 2.52
CA ALA A 230 6.99 -2.64 3.87
C ALA A 230 8.29 -2.35 4.67
N LYS A 231 8.88 -1.17 4.51
CA LYS A 231 10.15 -0.71 5.11
C LYS A 231 11.38 -1.58 4.81
N MET A 232 11.27 -2.60 4.02
CA MET A 232 12.34 -3.59 3.83
C MET A 232 12.85 -3.67 2.40
N MET A 233 11.98 -3.66 1.43
CA MET A 233 12.35 -3.82 0.02
C MET A 233 12.50 -2.45 -0.63
N LYS A 234 13.57 -2.28 -1.40
CA LYS A 234 13.82 -1.06 -2.15
C LYS A 234 13.00 -1.09 -3.44
N GLY A 235 12.08 -0.16 -3.57
CA GLY A 235 11.29 0.07 -4.77
C GLY A 235 11.95 1.06 -5.70
N GLY A 236 11.24 2.11 -6.07
CA GLY A 236 11.76 3.23 -6.86
C GLY A 236 10.91 4.46 -6.61
N ASN A 237 11.50 5.63 -6.68
CA ASN A 237 10.82 6.89 -6.42
C ASN A 237 9.93 7.28 -7.61
N TYR A 238 8.76 6.65 -7.74
CA TYR A 238 7.79 6.89 -8.81
C TYR A 238 6.60 7.76 -8.37
N TRP A 239 6.40 8.00 -7.09
CA TRP A 239 5.19 8.66 -6.58
C TRP A 239 5.00 10.11 -7.05
N GLN A 240 6.11 10.79 -7.41
CA GLN A 240 6.07 12.13 -8.01
C GLN A 240 5.93 12.11 -9.54
N ARG A 241 6.13 10.96 -10.17
CA ARG A 241 6.07 10.82 -11.62
C ARG A 241 4.63 10.55 -12.03
N LYS A 242 4.15 11.33 -13.00
CA LYS A 242 2.75 11.22 -13.47
C LYS A 242 2.44 9.86 -14.07
N ASP A 243 3.39 9.29 -14.81
CA ASP A 243 3.09 8.16 -15.71
C ASP A 243 3.85 6.88 -15.36
N GLU A 244 4.82 6.91 -14.43
CA GLU A 244 5.71 5.77 -14.19
C GLU A 244 5.44 5.07 -12.86
N TYR A 245 5.53 3.75 -12.86
CA TYR A 245 5.54 2.87 -11.69
C TYR A 245 6.25 1.56 -12.02
N LEU A 246 6.69 0.83 -10.99
CA LEU A 246 7.37 -0.45 -11.16
C LEU A 246 6.37 -1.60 -11.05
N VAL A 247 6.44 -2.54 -12.00
CA VAL A 247 5.77 -3.83 -11.89
C VAL A 247 6.80 -4.93 -11.69
N SER A 248 6.71 -5.62 -10.56
CA SER A 248 7.53 -6.77 -10.22
C SER A 248 6.67 -8.02 -10.13
N HIS A 249 7.12 -9.12 -10.69
CA HIS A 249 6.46 -10.40 -10.53
C HIS A 249 7.44 -11.46 -10.01
N GLY A 250 7.04 -12.13 -8.93
CA GLY A 250 7.80 -13.19 -8.31
C GLY A 250 7.56 -14.52 -9.01
N LYS A 251 8.65 -15.20 -9.43
CA LYS A 251 8.62 -16.59 -9.93
C LYS A 251 9.39 -17.47 -8.95
N LEU A 252 8.77 -17.77 -7.82
CA LEU A 252 9.45 -18.41 -6.71
C LEU A 252 9.21 -19.93 -6.75
N LYS A 253 10.26 -20.66 -7.04
CA LYS A 253 10.22 -22.15 -7.11
C LYS A 253 10.39 -22.80 -5.74
N ASN A 254 11.18 -22.20 -4.86
CA ASN A 254 11.51 -22.74 -3.55
C ASN A 254 11.96 -21.63 -2.58
N VAL A 255 12.09 -22.01 -1.30
CA VAL A 255 12.47 -21.10 -0.21
C VAL A 255 13.81 -20.41 -0.45
N PHE A 256 14.76 -21.10 -1.03
CA PHE A 256 16.08 -20.51 -1.34
C PHE A 256 15.94 -19.32 -2.31
N ARG A 257 15.14 -19.48 -3.37
CA ARG A 257 14.87 -18.40 -4.31
C ARG A 257 14.07 -17.26 -3.68
N LEU A 258 13.13 -17.57 -2.78
CA LEU A 258 12.46 -16.54 -1.98
C LEU A 258 13.48 -15.76 -1.15
N GLY A 259 14.39 -16.44 -0.46
CA GLY A 259 15.47 -15.81 0.31
C GLY A 259 16.35 -14.92 -0.58
N VAL A 260 16.76 -15.41 -1.74
CA VAL A 260 17.55 -14.64 -2.72
C VAL A 260 16.79 -13.43 -3.26
N PHE A 261 15.50 -13.59 -3.58
CA PHE A 261 14.64 -12.50 -4.03
C PHE A 261 14.52 -11.42 -2.94
N MET A 262 14.20 -11.82 -1.71
CA MET A 262 14.11 -10.90 -0.57
C MET A 262 15.43 -10.18 -0.31
N MET A 263 16.54 -10.90 -0.31
CA MET A 263 17.87 -10.33 -0.08
C MET A 263 18.25 -9.34 -1.19
N LYS A 264 18.00 -9.66 -2.45
CA LYS A 264 18.20 -8.74 -3.57
C LYS A 264 17.33 -7.49 -3.45
N SER A 265 16.07 -7.64 -3.08
CA SER A 265 15.12 -6.54 -2.92
C SER A 265 15.48 -5.61 -1.75
N ILE A 266 16.10 -6.15 -0.69
CA ILE A 266 16.58 -5.38 0.47
C ILE A 266 17.89 -4.65 0.14
N LEU A 267 18.85 -5.34 -0.48
CA LEU A 267 20.19 -4.80 -0.71
C LEU A 267 20.26 -3.88 -1.93
N PHE A 268 19.57 -4.23 -2.99
CA PHE A 268 19.62 -3.52 -4.27
C PHE A 268 18.28 -2.82 -4.55
N HIS A 269 17.49 -3.40 -5.46
CA HIS A 269 16.14 -2.95 -5.80
C HIS A 269 15.26 -4.14 -6.16
N LEU A 270 13.96 -3.98 -6.04
CA LEU A 270 12.99 -4.94 -6.54
C LEU A 270 13.20 -5.16 -8.04
N PRO A 271 13.41 -6.40 -8.48
CA PRO A 271 13.49 -6.70 -9.90
C PRO A 271 12.10 -6.47 -10.52
N GLY A 272 12.05 -5.75 -11.63
CA GLY A 272 10.77 -5.48 -12.29
C GLY A 272 10.94 -4.67 -13.55
N LYS A 273 9.81 -4.28 -14.15
CA LYS A 273 9.74 -3.44 -15.33
C LYS A 273 9.03 -2.14 -14.97
N VAL A 274 9.62 -1.02 -15.34
CA VAL A 274 8.96 0.28 -15.26
C VAL A 274 7.88 0.34 -16.33
N MET A 275 6.66 0.65 -15.91
CA MET A 275 5.50 0.79 -16.78
C MET A 275 5.11 2.27 -16.85
N SER A 276 4.72 2.73 -18.04
CA SER A 276 4.22 4.09 -18.30
C SER A 276 2.78 4.10 -18.79
N LYS A 277 2.16 2.94 -18.87
CA LYS A 277 0.75 2.76 -19.25
C LYS A 277 0.08 1.86 -18.21
N GLU A 278 -1.23 1.71 -18.32
CA GLU A 278 -1.94 0.74 -17.50
C GLU A 278 -1.39 -0.67 -17.65
N THR A 279 -1.43 -1.40 -16.57
CA THR A 279 -1.09 -2.82 -16.54
C THR A 279 -2.36 -3.60 -16.26
N LYS A 280 -2.69 -4.46 -17.19
CA LYS A 280 -3.85 -5.34 -17.12
C LYS A 280 -3.40 -6.76 -16.75
N ILE A 281 -4.11 -7.37 -15.81
CA ILE A 281 -3.95 -8.77 -15.46
C ILE A 281 -5.28 -9.45 -15.72
N ASP A 282 -5.27 -10.44 -16.59
CA ASP A 282 -6.42 -11.25 -16.96
C ASP A 282 -6.31 -12.67 -16.40
N PHE A 283 -7.43 -13.20 -16.01
CA PHE A 283 -7.61 -14.57 -15.54
C PHE A 283 -8.62 -15.27 -16.46
N SER A 284 -8.25 -16.36 -17.08
CA SER A 284 -9.14 -17.10 -18.01
C SER A 284 -10.40 -17.62 -17.31
N THR A 285 -10.33 -17.83 -16.01
CA THR A 285 -11.47 -18.22 -15.18
C THR A 285 -11.54 -17.35 -13.93
N PRO A 286 -12.74 -16.99 -13.45
CA PRO A 286 -12.88 -16.28 -12.19
C PRO A 286 -12.13 -17.02 -11.08
N SER A 287 -11.22 -16.32 -10.43
CA SER A 287 -10.34 -16.91 -9.42
C SER A 287 -10.43 -16.13 -8.13
N GLU A 288 -10.50 -16.82 -6.99
CA GLU A 288 -10.43 -16.19 -5.68
C GLU A 288 -8.97 -15.83 -5.39
N ILE A 289 -8.66 -14.55 -5.37
CA ILE A 289 -7.31 -14.02 -5.27
C ILE A 289 -7.20 -13.10 -4.07
N GLU A 290 -6.11 -13.23 -3.36
CA GLU A 290 -5.70 -12.32 -2.31
C GLU A 290 -5.10 -11.06 -2.93
N ILE A 291 -5.65 -9.91 -2.52
CA ILE A 291 -5.17 -8.57 -2.89
C ILE A 291 -4.80 -7.78 -1.65
N GLN A 292 -3.85 -6.87 -1.82
CA GLN A 292 -3.42 -5.98 -0.76
C GLN A 292 -3.06 -4.62 -1.34
N ALA A 293 -3.51 -3.57 -0.65
CA ALA A 293 -3.10 -2.20 -0.90
C ALA A 293 -2.70 -1.56 0.44
N GLU A 294 -1.48 -1.03 0.54
CA GLU A 294 -1.01 -0.32 1.74
C GLU A 294 -1.16 -1.13 3.04
N GLY A 295 -0.94 -2.44 2.99
CA GLY A 295 -1.10 -3.31 4.17
C GLY A 295 -2.54 -3.71 4.50
N GLU A 296 -3.53 -3.23 3.76
CA GLU A 296 -4.92 -3.65 3.88
C GLU A 296 -5.20 -4.84 2.96
N TYR A 297 -5.51 -5.98 3.55
CA TYR A 297 -5.75 -7.26 2.87
C TYR A 297 -7.23 -7.46 2.56
N LYS A 298 -7.51 -8.04 1.40
CA LYS A 298 -8.86 -8.48 1.00
C LYS A 298 -8.77 -9.67 0.06
N ARG A 299 -9.74 -10.58 0.15
CA ARG A 299 -9.93 -11.69 -0.79
C ARG A 299 -11.09 -11.35 -1.72
N VAL A 300 -10.88 -11.50 -3.02
CA VAL A 300 -11.84 -11.12 -4.06
C VAL A 300 -11.89 -12.14 -5.19
N GLN A 301 -13.04 -12.25 -5.86
CA GLN A 301 -13.16 -12.95 -7.12
C GLN A 301 -12.63 -12.06 -8.24
N LEU A 302 -11.58 -12.49 -8.94
CA LEU A 302 -10.94 -11.76 -10.02
C LEU A 302 -11.13 -12.46 -11.37
N THR A 303 -11.58 -11.71 -12.35
CA THR A 303 -11.45 -12.02 -13.78
C THR A 303 -10.46 -11.05 -14.42
N GLU A 304 -10.41 -9.82 -13.90
CA GLU A 304 -9.55 -8.76 -14.42
C GLU A 304 -9.08 -7.85 -13.27
N LEU A 305 -7.81 -7.47 -13.33
CA LEU A 305 -7.25 -6.40 -12.51
C LEU A 305 -6.53 -5.42 -13.42
N VAL A 306 -6.92 -4.15 -13.35
CA VAL A 306 -6.23 -3.05 -14.03
C VAL A 306 -5.58 -2.14 -12.99
N VAL A 307 -4.28 -1.87 -13.15
CA VAL A 307 -3.54 -0.91 -12.32
C VAL A 307 -2.88 0.11 -13.23
N LYS A 308 -3.06 1.39 -12.92
CA LYS A 308 -2.44 2.51 -13.61
C LYS A 308 -2.05 3.62 -12.63
N LYS A 309 -1.29 4.59 -13.10
CA LYS A 309 -1.16 5.87 -12.38
C LYS A 309 -2.47 6.63 -12.50
N SER A 310 -2.86 7.28 -11.41
CA SER A 310 -4.00 8.19 -11.47
C SER A 310 -3.68 9.42 -12.30
N ASP A 311 -4.63 9.84 -13.14
CA ASP A 311 -4.53 11.09 -13.90
C ASP A 311 -4.63 12.33 -12.98
N LYS A 312 -5.23 12.17 -11.79
CA LYS A 312 -5.36 13.20 -10.77
C LYS A 312 -4.22 13.05 -9.74
N ALA A 313 -3.56 14.16 -9.43
CA ALA A 313 -2.63 14.24 -8.31
C ALA A 313 -3.30 14.85 -7.08
N ILE A 314 -2.73 14.59 -5.91
CA ILE A 314 -3.03 15.32 -4.67
C ILE A 314 -1.79 16.05 -4.15
N ASN A 315 -2.01 17.17 -3.45
CA ASN A 315 -0.97 17.87 -2.74
C ASN A 315 -0.64 17.12 -1.45
N VAL A 316 0.64 16.85 -1.21
CA VAL A 316 1.14 16.21 0.01
C VAL A 316 2.24 17.05 0.64
N ILE A 317 2.29 17.09 1.96
CA ILE A 317 3.38 17.74 2.70
C ILE A 317 4.57 16.79 2.72
N THR A 318 5.73 17.30 2.35
CA THR A 318 6.99 16.56 2.37
C THR A 318 7.99 17.25 3.28
N LYS A 319 8.91 16.48 3.83
CA LYS A 319 10.03 17.05 4.59
C LYS A 319 10.88 17.93 3.68
N SER A 320 11.18 19.14 4.15
CA SER A 320 12.05 20.10 3.48
C SER A 320 13.53 19.69 3.51
#